data_4118f0d6d6c8f0d1e54a00c594622d13
#
_entry.id   4118f0d6d6c8f0d1e54a00c594622d13
#
_cell.length_a   1.000
_cell.length_b   1.000
_cell.length_c   1.000
_cell.angle_alpha   90.00
_cell.angle_beta   90.00
_cell.angle_gamma   90.00
#
_symmetry.space_group_name_H-M   'P 1'
#
loop_
_entity.id
_entity.type
_entity.pdbx_description
1 polymer ?
#
loop_
_entity_poly.entity_id
_entity_poly.type
_entity_poly.pdbx_seq_one_letter_code
_entity_poly.pdbx_strand_id
1 'polypeptide(L)'
;MGGLTEISFASQYGRALIEGAEGLRKQELKLFGTYTLDGNTVRLFDAERLYYNTSAEKPCWDYDNTQYWISKASYNFCAICPYDAPCTFSDAEGRVILGNYEATTGCPDLLYASAQRDLAENEDFSTVYLNFRHACAAVQFNLVNASNATLIDVRNIRLFGMHNVGTFSFGADGSAGWVFIGSVLNDYSQAYGGACTLPNGGLPVNLNVRHSLYDGGAILVLPQTIYKTGVTLHLEYKKQGDAEYAIRNIELGWLGGSTPTEWKSGEKYEYNLTITDNTITTEVKVVDWVDHYVEL
;
A
#
# COMPACT_ATOMS: atom_id res chain seq x y z
N MET A 1 -0.48 1.08 47.39
CA MET A 1 -0.33 2.07 46.35
C MET A 1 -0.10 1.30 45.05
N GLY A 2 -1.13 1.17 44.21
CA GLY A 2 -0.99 0.58 42.89
C GLY A 2 -0.12 1.51 42.05
N GLY A 3 1.03 1.04 41.58
CA GLY A 3 1.86 1.78 40.67
C GLY A 3 1.06 2.04 39.35
N LEU A 4 1.21 3.24 38.78
CA LEU A 4 0.70 3.54 37.45
C LEU A 4 1.42 2.65 36.41
N THR A 5 0.67 2.00 35.52
CA THR A 5 1.23 1.21 34.44
C THR A 5 1.22 2.04 33.16
N GLU A 6 2.38 2.19 32.56
CA GLU A 6 2.55 2.93 31.31
C GLU A 6 1.93 2.17 30.13
N ILE A 7 1.34 2.93 29.19
CA ILE A 7 0.88 2.40 27.92
C ILE A 7 2.09 2.16 27.01
N SER A 8 2.28 0.93 26.56
CA SER A 8 3.37 0.55 25.66
C SER A 8 2.84 -0.01 24.35
N PHE A 9 3.59 0.21 23.28
CA PHE A 9 3.25 -0.23 21.93
C PHE A 9 4.29 -1.19 21.36
N ALA A 10 3.81 -2.17 20.59
CA ALA A 10 4.63 -3.00 19.73
C ALA A 10 3.97 -3.11 18.37
N SER A 11 4.77 -3.15 17.30
CA SER A 11 4.28 -3.52 15.99
C SER A 11 4.35 -5.04 15.85
N GLN A 12 3.24 -5.65 15.44
CA GLN A 12 3.26 -6.99 14.89
C GLN A 12 3.41 -6.88 13.37
N TYR A 13 4.15 -7.83 12.80
CA TYR A 13 4.48 -7.86 11.39
C TYR A 13 3.21 -7.84 10.53
N GLY A 14 3.00 -6.74 9.83
CA GLY A 14 2.06 -6.60 8.73
C GLY A 14 2.85 -6.62 7.41
N ARG A 15 2.26 -7.13 6.37
CA ARG A 15 2.80 -7.26 5.02
C ARG A 15 3.05 -5.86 4.44
N ALA A 16 4.31 -5.45 4.26
CA ALA A 16 4.68 -4.09 3.84
C ALA A 16 5.66 -4.06 2.67
N LEU A 17 5.51 -3.09 1.75
CA LEU A 17 6.59 -2.61 0.85
C LEU A 17 7.71 -1.93 1.66
N ILE A 18 7.38 -1.40 2.81
CA ILE A 18 8.32 -1.20 3.90
C ILE A 18 8.70 -2.60 4.36
N GLU A 19 9.75 -3.15 3.76
CA GLU A 19 10.17 -4.53 3.87
C GLU A 19 10.31 -4.97 5.32
N GLY A 20 9.34 -5.75 5.78
CA GLY A 20 9.35 -6.40 7.07
C GLY A 20 9.43 -5.43 8.27
N ALA A 21 9.69 -5.97 9.45
CA ALA A 21 9.83 -5.20 10.67
C ALA A 21 10.98 -4.20 10.63
N GLU A 22 12.08 -4.50 9.93
CA GLU A 22 13.21 -3.58 9.84
C GLU A 22 12.89 -2.34 9.00
N GLY A 23 12.10 -2.48 7.95
CA GLY A 23 11.63 -1.35 7.18
C GLY A 23 10.74 -0.43 8.01
N LEU A 24 9.80 -0.99 8.76
CA LEU A 24 8.90 -0.23 9.63
C LEU A 24 9.66 0.46 10.79
N ARG A 25 10.67 -0.20 11.38
CA ARG A 25 11.52 0.38 12.43
C ARG A 25 12.31 1.62 12.01
N LYS A 26 12.50 1.83 10.71
CA LYS A 26 13.14 3.03 10.14
C LYS A 26 12.17 4.17 9.93
N GLN A 27 10.87 3.94 10.11
CA GLN A 27 9.83 4.93 9.93
C GLN A 27 9.44 5.58 11.26
N GLU A 28 8.94 6.79 11.15
CA GLU A 28 8.21 7.45 12.21
C GLU A 28 6.72 7.32 11.89
N LEU A 29 5.93 7.04 12.92
CA LEU A 29 4.51 6.78 12.81
C LEU A 29 3.75 7.87 13.55
N LYS A 30 2.56 8.20 13.08
CA LYS A 30 1.65 9.13 13.73
C LYS A 30 0.59 8.34 14.49
N LEU A 31 0.49 8.57 15.79
CA LEU A 31 -0.44 7.88 16.68
C LEU A 31 -1.54 8.83 17.13
N PHE A 32 -2.76 8.35 17.07
CA PHE A 32 -3.94 8.93 17.70
C PHE A 32 -4.53 7.94 18.68
N GLY A 33 -5.08 8.45 19.77
CA GLY A 33 -5.72 7.60 20.76
C GLY A 33 -6.73 8.35 21.59
N THR A 34 -7.78 7.65 22.00
CA THR A 34 -8.78 8.12 22.94
C THR A 34 -9.01 7.07 24.00
N TYR A 35 -9.48 7.51 25.16
CA TYR A 35 -10.13 6.63 26.12
C TYR A 35 -11.53 7.14 26.47
N THR A 36 -12.41 6.24 26.83
CA THR A 36 -13.76 6.54 27.29
C THR A 36 -13.93 5.97 28.71
N LEU A 37 -14.32 6.84 29.63
CA LEU A 37 -14.62 6.48 31.02
C LEU A 37 -15.94 7.16 31.42
N ASP A 38 -16.88 6.40 31.97
CA ASP A 38 -18.20 6.89 32.40
C ASP A 38 -18.93 7.69 31.30
N GLY A 39 -18.80 7.25 30.05
CA GLY A 39 -19.43 7.88 28.89
C GLY A 39 -18.72 9.14 28.37
N ASN A 40 -17.63 9.56 29.01
CA ASN A 40 -16.81 10.69 28.56
C ASN A 40 -15.60 10.22 27.78
N THR A 41 -15.46 10.69 26.53
CA THR A 41 -14.31 10.40 25.67
C THR A 41 -13.29 11.53 25.78
N VAL A 42 -12.05 11.15 26.04
CA VAL A 42 -10.91 12.06 26.17
C VAL A 42 -9.84 11.67 25.17
N ARG A 43 -9.27 12.65 24.48
CA ARG A 43 -8.10 12.44 23.61
C ARG A 43 -6.87 12.19 24.46
N LEU A 44 -6.20 11.07 24.19
CA LEU A 44 -4.99 10.65 24.91
C LEU A 44 -3.74 10.94 24.07
N PHE A 45 -3.80 10.62 22.77
CA PHE A 45 -2.75 10.89 21.79
C PHE A 45 -3.33 11.73 20.66
N ASP A 46 -2.66 12.83 20.31
CA ASP A 46 -3.04 13.73 19.24
C ASP A 46 -1.88 13.95 18.27
N ALA A 47 -1.82 13.12 17.23
CA ALA A 47 -0.71 13.08 16.30
C ALA A 47 0.64 12.83 17.00
N GLU A 48 0.64 12.00 18.04
CA GLU A 48 1.85 11.66 18.79
C GLU A 48 2.82 10.91 17.88
N ARG A 49 4.10 11.24 18.02
CA ARG A 49 5.18 10.59 17.28
C ARG A 49 5.53 9.26 17.95
N LEU A 50 5.37 8.17 17.20
CA LEU A 50 5.79 6.84 17.61
C LEU A 50 7.01 6.44 16.77
N TYR A 51 8.12 6.07 17.40
CA TYR A 51 9.39 5.77 16.75
C TYR A 51 10.06 4.56 17.40
N TYR A 52 10.96 3.89 16.65
CA TYR A 52 11.71 2.77 17.19
C TYR A 52 13.00 3.25 17.87
N ASN A 53 13.04 3.17 19.19
CA ASN A 53 14.15 3.63 20.01
C ASN A 53 15.23 2.53 20.12
N THR A 54 16.30 2.67 19.35
CA THR A 54 17.46 1.76 19.37
C THR A 54 18.43 2.04 20.51
N SER A 55 18.30 3.18 21.19
CA SER A 55 19.17 3.60 22.29
C SER A 55 18.66 3.15 23.65
N ALA A 56 17.45 2.60 23.73
CA ALA A 56 16.91 1.99 24.95
C ALA A 56 17.72 0.75 25.33
N GLU A 57 17.74 0.40 26.61
CA GLU A 57 18.40 -0.82 27.10
C GLU A 57 17.93 -2.08 26.38
N LYS A 58 16.61 -2.10 26.04
CA LYS A 58 16.02 -3.03 25.11
C LYS A 58 15.34 -2.23 24.01
N PRO A 59 15.77 -2.33 22.75
CA PRO A 59 15.15 -1.60 21.66
C PRO A 59 13.65 -1.86 21.58
N CYS A 60 12.85 -0.79 21.54
CA CYS A 60 11.38 -0.84 21.56
C CYS A 60 10.77 0.33 20.81
N TRP A 61 9.46 0.24 20.54
CA TRP A 61 8.69 1.40 20.11
C TRP A 61 8.45 2.34 21.28
N ASP A 62 8.68 3.63 21.06
CA ASP A 62 8.68 4.66 22.09
C ASP A 62 7.98 5.94 21.57
N TYR A 63 7.56 6.82 22.47
CA TYR A 63 6.88 8.07 22.17
C TYR A 63 7.21 9.14 23.25
N ASP A 64 7.02 10.43 22.92
CA ASP A 64 7.59 11.51 23.74
C ASP A 64 6.75 11.79 25.01
N ASN A 65 5.42 11.63 24.96
CA ASN A 65 4.54 12.04 26.05
C ASN A 65 3.95 10.82 26.78
N THR A 66 4.69 10.26 27.72
CA THR A 66 4.31 9.06 28.47
C THR A 66 2.89 9.11 29.02
N GLN A 67 2.10 8.12 28.69
CA GLN A 67 0.72 7.92 29.11
C GLN A 67 0.54 6.66 29.94
N TYR A 68 -0.45 6.66 30.83
CA TYR A 68 -0.71 5.58 31.75
C TYR A 68 -2.13 5.03 31.60
N TRP A 69 -2.28 3.75 31.83
CA TRP A 69 -3.58 3.11 31.84
C TRP A 69 -4.48 3.64 32.96
N ILE A 70 -5.74 3.87 32.64
CA ILE A 70 -6.81 4.21 33.57
C ILE A 70 -7.72 2.98 33.69
N SER A 71 -7.83 2.42 34.90
CA SER A 71 -8.71 1.28 35.16
C SER A 71 -10.15 1.57 34.74
N LYS A 72 -10.84 0.57 34.22
CA LYS A 72 -12.23 0.63 33.75
C LYS A 72 -12.50 1.50 32.53
N ALA A 73 -11.48 2.04 31.89
CA ALA A 73 -11.64 2.79 30.65
C ALA A 73 -11.57 1.87 29.42
N SER A 74 -12.28 2.25 28.35
CA SER A 74 -12.15 1.65 27.03
C SER A 74 -11.28 2.53 26.14
N TYR A 75 -10.36 1.94 25.39
CA TYR A 75 -9.37 2.65 24.59
C TYR A 75 -9.50 2.34 23.13
N ASN A 76 -9.27 3.38 22.30
CA ASN A 76 -9.14 3.29 20.86
C ASN A 76 -7.79 3.85 20.43
N PHE A 77 -7.05 3.12 19.59
CA PHE A 77 -5.77 3.54 19.04
C PHE A 77 -5.80 3.42 17.52
N CYS A 78 -5.29 4.44 16.84
CA CYS A 78 -5.11 4.47 15.39
C CYS A 78 -3.71 5.00 15.08
N ALA A 79 -2.97 4.30 14.23
CA ALA A 79 -1.64 4.73 13.80
C ALA A 79 -1.53 4.72 12.28
N ILE A 80 -0.79 5.68 11.73
CA ILE A 80 -0.55 5.82 10.29
C ILE A 80 0.94 6.07 10.03
N CYS A 81 1.46 5.53 8.94
CA CYS A 81 2.79 5.75 8.38
C CYS A 81 2.65 6.29 6.95
N PRO A 82 3.48 7.28 6.55
CA PRO A 82 4.51 7.95 7.34
C PRO A 82 3.94 9.00 8.32
N TYR A 83 4.77 9.46 9.25
CA TYR A 83 4.37 10.45 10.26
C TYR A 83 3.86 11.77 9.66
N ASP A 84 4.42 12.20 8.55
CA ASP A 84 4.06 13.43 7.86
C ASP A 84 2.78 13.32 7.00
N ALA A 85 2.14 12.13 6.93
CA ALA A 85 0.87 11.95 6.23
C ALA A 85 -0.15 13.02 6.70
N PRO A 86 -0.75 13.81 5.77
CA PRO A 86 -1.62 14.92 6.12
C PRO A 86 -3.02 14.41 6.49
N CYS A 87 -3.17 13.89 7.70
CA CYS A 87 -4.42 13.34 8.19
C CYS A 87 -4.95 14.09 9.43
N THR A 88 -6.24 13.94 9.68
CA THR A 88 -6.95 14.43 10.85
C THR A 88 -7.57 13.27 11.61
N PHE A 89 -7.88 13.48 12.88
CA PHE A 89 -8.59 12.50 13.69
C PHE A 89 -9.94 13.08 14.15
N SER A 90 -11.00 12.33 13.94
CA SER A 90 -12.35 12.64 14.41
C SER A 90 -12.62 11.93 15.75
N ASP A 91 -12.68 12.69 16.84
CA ASP A 91 -13.01 12.13 18.17
C ASP A 91 -14.40 11.51 18.20
N ALA A 92 -15.35 12.14 17.52
CA ALA A 92 -16.75 11.70 17.50
C ALA A 92 -16.90 10.33 16.81
N GLU A 93 -16.06 10.05 15.83
CA GLU A 93 -16.11 8.81 15.05
C GLU A 93 -15.00 7.81 15.42
N GLY A 94 -13.99 8.24 16.19
CA GLY A 94 -12.83 7.43 16.52
C GLY A 94 -12.01 7.03 15.27
N ARG A 95 -11.92 7.93 14.28
CA ARG A 95 -11.37 7.64 12.95
C ARG A 95 -10.27 8.61 12.52
N VAL A 96 -9.28 8.09 11.84
CA VAL A 96 -8.31 8.87 11.07
C VAL A 96 -8.85 9.08 9.66
N ILE A 97 -8.73 10.31 9.16
CA ILE A 97 -9.15 10.70 7.81
C ILE A 97 -7.97 11.38 7.11
N LEU A 98 -7.53 10.80 6.01
CA LEU A 98 -6.50 11.33 5.12
C LEU A 98 -7.18 11.71 3.80
N GLY A 99 -7.34 13.04 3.59
CA GLY A 99 -7.98 13.57 2.40
C GLY A 99 -6.99 13.82 1.26
N ASN A 100 -7.51 13.77 0.03
CA ASN A 100 -6.77 14.13 -1.19
C ASN A 100 -5.44 13.39 -1.39
N TYR A 101 -5.36 12.13 -0.96
CA TYR A 101 -4.22 11.31 -1.32
C TYR A 101 -4.24 11.03 -2.82
N GLU A 102 -3.13 11.27 -3.46
CA GLU A 102 -2.95 11.02 -4.89
C GLU A 102 -1.89 9.92 -5.10
N ALA A 103 -2.33 8.79 -5.64
CA ALA A 103 -1.45 7.70 -6.05
C ALA A 103 -0.75 8.11 -7.36
N THR A 104 0.48 8.60 -7.24
CA THR A 104 1.37 9.02 -8.33
C THR A 104 2.73 8.37 -8.19
N THR A 105 3.60 8.56 -9.18
CA THR A 105 4.99 8.13 -9.07
C THR A 105 5.65 8.81 -7.88
N GLY A 106 6.14 8.02 -6.95
CA GLY A 106 6.83 8.53 -5.76
C GLY A 106 5.91 8.93 -4.60
N CYS A 107 4.62 8.61 -4.67
CA CYS A 107 3.75 8.76 -3.51
C CYS A 107 4.22 7.85 -2.36
N PRO A 108 4.07 8.28 -1.10
CA PRO A 108 4.45 7.46 0.03
C PRO A 108 3.55 6.22 0.14
N ASP A 109 4.15 5.10 0.53
CA ASP A 109 3.39 3.93 0.92
C ASP A 109 2.67 4.19 2.24
N LEU A 110 1.35 4.16 2.20
CA LEU A 110 0.52 4.39 3.37
C LEU A 110 0.28 3.09 4.12
N LEU A 111 0.79 3.01 5.34
CA LEU A 111 0.47 1.95 6.27
C LEU A 111 -0.43 2.46 7.38
N TYR A 112 -1.38 1.66 7.79
CA TYR A 112 -2.29 1.97 8.90
C TYR A 112 -2.45 0.78 9.83
N ALA A 113 -2.68 1.07 11.10
CA ALA A 113 -3.00 0.09 12.11
C ALA A 113 -4.01 0.64 13.10
N SER A 114 -4.79 -0.23 13.69
CA SER A 114 -5.70 0.12 14.76
C SER A 114 -5.76 -0.96 15.82
N ALA A 115 -6.08 -0.56 17.04
CA ALA A 115 -6.28 -1.47 18.17
C ALA A 115 -7.33 -0.90 19.13
N GLN A 116 -8.00 -1.80 19.82
CA GLN A 116 -8.91 -1.46 20.91
C GLN A 116 -8.49 -2.20 22.16
N ARG A 117 -8.75 -1.60 23.33
CA ARG A 117 -8.57 -2.23 24.62
C ARG A 117 -9.73 -1.84 25.53
N ASP A 118 -10.39 -2.82 26.11
CA ASP A 118 -11.44 -2.58 27.09
C ASP A 118 -10.98 -3.05 28.46
N LEU A 119 -10.77 -2.11 29.38
CA LEU A 119 -10.43 -2.38 30.77
C LEU A 119 -11.65 -2.38 31.71
N ALA A 120 -12.87 -2.14 31.18
CA ALA A 120 -14.09 -2.21 31.97
C ALA A 120 -14.41 -3.65 32.38
N GLU A 121 -14.13 -4.62 31.49
CA GLU A 121 -14.39 -6.04 31.72
C GLU A 121 -13.13 -6.82 32.10
N ASN A 122 -11.95 -6.38 31.69
CA ASN A 122 -10.69 -7.09 31.91
C ASN A 122 -9.53 -6.09 32.07
N GLU A 123 -8.91 -6.08 33.24
CA GLU A 123 -7.75 -5.21 33.56
C GLU A 123 -6.45 -5.75 32.88
N ASP A 124 -6.47 -5.83 31.55
CA ASP A 124 -5.29 -6.18 30.75
C ASP A 124 -4.47 -4.95 30.40
N PHE A 125 -3.49 -4.65 31.22
CA PHE A 125 -2.52 -3.54 31.03
C PHE A 125 -1.30 -3.95 30.19
N SER A 126 -1.41 -4.99 29.39
CA SER A 126 -0.31 -5.45 28.54
C SER A 126 -0.05 -4.49 27.36
N THR A 127 1.08 -4.71 26.70
CA THR A 127 1.47 -3.97 25.49
C THR A 127 0.39 -4.00 24.42
N VAL A 128 0.14 -2.86 23.77
CA VAL A 128 -0.77 -2.74 22.61
C VAL A 128 -0.03 -3.14 21.34
N TYR A 129 -0.55 -4.09 20.60
CA TYR A 129 -0.03 -4.52 19.33
C TYR A 129 -0.73 -3.80 18.17
N LEU A 130 0.05 -3.08 17.36
CA LEU A 130 -0.39 -2.39 16.16
C LEU A 130 -0.02 -3.21 14.92
N ASN A 131 -1.03 -3.80 14.27
CA ASN A 131 -0.87 -4.59 13.06
C ASN A 131 -1.01 -3.71 11.82
N PHE A 132 0.11 -3.28 11.26
CA PHE A 132 0.12 -2.41 10.10
C PHE A 132 -0.25 -3.15 8.82
N ARG A 133 -1.06 -2.48 8.00
CA ARG A 133 -1.53 -2.94 6.68
C ARG A 133 -1.33 -1.83 5.67
N HIS A 134 -1.09 -2.19 4.41
CA HIS A 134 -1.08 -1.22 3.32
C HIS A 134 -2.48 -0.70 3.04
N ALA A 135 -2.60 0.61 2.87
CA ALA A 135 -3.84 1.23 2.40
C ALA A 135 -4.02 1.10 0.88
N CYS A 136 -2.93 1.00 0.13
CA CYS A 136 -2.93 0.87 -1.32
C CYS A 136 -2.80 -0.59 -1.79
N ALA A 137 -2.99 -0.81 -3.08
CA ALA A 137 -2.53 -1.99 -3.81
C ALA A 137 -1.23 -1.67 -4.56
N ALA A 138 -0.47 -2.71 -4.93
CA ALA A 138 0.71 -2.57 -5.78
C ALA A 138 0.48 -3.27 -7.12
N VAL A 139 0.94 -2.66 -8.21
CA VAL A 139 0.83 -3.23 -9.55
C VAL A 139 2.19 -3.21 -10.23
N GLN A 140 2.56 -4.34 -10.82
CA GLN A 140 3.80 -4.52 -11.55
C GLN A 140 3.53 -5.11 -12.93
N PHE A 141 4.17 -4.56 -13.97
CA PHE A 141 4.08 -5.08 -15.32
C PHE A 141 5.45 -5.57 -15.79
N ASN A 142 5.50 -6.82 -16.24
CA ASN A 142 6.68 -7.45 -16.79
C ASN A 142 6.42 -7.86 -18.24
N LEU A 143 7.36 -7.57 -19.15
CA LEU A 143 7.26 -7.95 -20.55
C LEU A 143 8.39 -8.92 -20.93
N VAL A 144 8.05 -9.92 -21.76
CA VAL A 144 9.00 -10.84 -22.36
C VAL A 144 8.74 -10.98 -23.87
N ASN A 145 9.81 -11.10 -24.65
CA ASN A 145 9.75 -11.42 -26.07
C ASN A 145 9.87 -12.93 -26.26
N ALA A 146 8.77 -13.57 -26.64
CA ALA A 146 8.68 -14.97 -27.03
C ALA A 146 8.29 -15.13 -28.52
N SER A 147 8.50 -14.09 -29.34
CA SER A 147 8.31 -14.13 -30.79
C SER A 147 9.58 -14.64 -31.50
N ASN A 148 9.50 -14.86 -32.83
CA ASN A 148 10.65 -15.18 -33.65
C ASN A 148 11.57 -13.97 -33.92
N ALA A 149 11.16 -12.75 -33.58
CA ALA A 149 11.97 -11.55 -33.75
C ALA A 149 13.10 -11.50 -32.72
N THR A 150 14.32 -11.19 -33.18
CA THR A 150 15.51 -11.08 -32.32
C THR A 150 15.33 -9.99 -31.25
N LEU A 151 14.69 -8.87 -31.63
CA LEU A 151 14.42 -7.74 -30.74
C LEU A 151 13.00 -7.23 -30.96
N ILE A 152 12.38 -6.75 -29.88
CA ILE A 152 11.15 -5.98 -29.91
C ILE A 152 11.38 -4.67 -29.16
N ASP A 153 11.10 -3.56 -29.83
CA ASP A 153 11.07 -2.24 -29.21
C ASP A 153 9.66 -1.94 -28.69
N VAL A 154 9.55 -1.49 -27.45
CA VAL A 154 8.29 -1.09 -26.79
C VAL A 154 8.39 0.37 -26.39
N ARG A 155 7.35 1.13 -26.66
CA ARG A 155 7.24 2.55 -26.31
C ARG A 155 5.79 2.97 -25.97
N ASN A 156 5.60 4.23 -25.60
CA ASN A 156 4.30 4.84 -25.30
C ASN A 156 3.44 4.01 -24.31
N ILE A 157 4.09 3.53 -23.24
CA ILE A 157 3.43 2.73 -22.23
C ILE A 157 2.59 3.66 -21.33
N ARG A 158 1.29 3.37 -21.20
CA ARG A 158 0.35 4.16 -20.41
C ARG A 158 -0.61 3.25 -19.66
N LEU A 159 -0.98 3.64 -18.45
CA LEU A 159 -2.10 3.06 -17.71
C LEU A 159 -3.17 4.12 -17.52
N PHE A 160 -4.42 3.81 -17.86
CA PHE A 160 -5.52 4.76 -17.76
C PHE A 160 -6.85 4.07 -17.39
N GLY A 161 -7.87 4.89 -17.10
CA GLY A 161 -9.21 4.39 -16.76
C GLY A 161 -9.36 4.00 -15.28
N MET A 162 -8.42 4.38 -14.40
CA MET A 162 -8.48 4.13 -12.96
C MET A 162 -8.64 5.42 -12.17
N HIS A 163 -9.17 5.31 -10.94
CA HIS A 163 -9.10 6.40 -9.97
C HIS A 163 -7.73 6.40 -9.30
N ASN A 164 -7.12 7.59 -9.17
CA ASN A 164 -5.83 7.77 -8.50
C ASN A 164 -5.87 8.77 -7.35
N VAL A 165 -7.00 9.46 -7.14
CA VAL A 165 -7.19 10.40 -6.03
C VAL A 165 -8.33 9.93 -5.15
N GLY A 166 -8.12 9.96 -3.84
CA GLY A 166 -9.14 9.53 -2.89
C GLY A 166 -8.92 10.05 -1.47
N THR A 167 -9.95 9.90 -0.66
CA THR A 167 -9.89 10.03 0.79
C THR A 167 -9.81 8.64 1.40
N PHE A 168 -8.80 8.39 2.19
CA PHE A 168 -8.67 7.18 2.99
C PHE A 168 -9.15 7.44 4.41
N SER A 169 -9.91 6.52 4.98
CA SER A 169 -10.28 6.59 6.38
C SER A 169 -10.24 5.21 7.03
N PHE A 170 -9.85 5.19 8.31
CA PHE A 170 -9.87 3.96 9.11
C PHE A 170 -10.18 4.28 10.58
N GLY A 171 -10.77 3.33 11.27
CA GLY A 171 -11.18 3.46 12.66
C GLY A 171 -10.55 2.39 13.56
N ALA A 172 -10.63 2.62 14.86
CA ALA A 172 -10.18 1.67 15.88
C ALA A 172 -10.98 0.35 15.85
N ASP A 173 -12.19 0.38 15.29
CA ASP A 173 -13.04 -0.79 15.04
C ASP A 173 -12.51 -1.72 13.92
N GLY A 174 -11.38 -1.38 13.32
CA GLY A 174 -10.77 -2.11 12.23
C GLY A 174 -11.37 -1.81 10.84
N SER A 175 -12.41 -0.96 10.76
CA SER A 175 -12.96 -0.52 9.48
C SER A 175 -11.96 0.37 8.75
N ALA A 176 -11.80 0.18 7.45
CA ALA A 176 -10.94 0.99 6.60
C ALA A 176 -11.47 1.03 5.17
N GLY A 177 -11.25 2.11 4.46
CA GLY A 177 -11.70 2.22 3.08
C GLY A 177 -11.35 3.52 2.39
N TRP A 178 -11.51 3.49 1.07
CA TRP A 178 -11.29 4.61 0.17
C TRP A 178 -12.60 5.17 -0.36
N VAL A 179 -12.66 6.49 -0.47
CA VAL A 179 -13.68 7.22 -1.23
C VAL A 179 -12.97 7.99 -2.33
N PHE A 180 -13.27 7.68 -3.60
CA PHE A 180 -12.59 8.31 -4.74
C PHE A 180 -13.04 9.75 -4.91
N ILE A 181 -12.10 10.59 -5.38
CA ILE A 181 -12.31 12.00 -5.67
C ILE A 181 -12.05 12.23 -7.16
N GLY A 182 -12.96 12.93 -7.82
CA GLY A 182 -12.82 13.31 -9.22
C GLY A 182 -13.08 12.16 -10.20
N SER A 183 -12.68 12.37 -11.45
CA SER A 183 -12.82 11.43 -12.55
C SER A 183 -11.66 10.42 -12.60
N VAL A 184 -11.83 9.37 -13.39
CA VAL A 184 -10.74 8.42 -13.68
C VAL A 184 -9.56 9.10 -14.36
N LEU A 185 -8.36 8.63 -14.07
CA LEU A 185 -7.13 9.10 -14.69
C LEU A 185 -7.08 8.70 -16.15
N ASN A 186 -6.78 9.66 -17.04
CA ASN A 186 -6.69 9.42 -18.47
C ASN A 186 -5.29 9.02 -18.94
N ASP A 187 -4.26 9.30 -18.16
CA ASP A 187 -2.88 8.98 -18.53
C ASP A 187 -1.98 8.86 -17.28
N TYR A 188 -1.41 7.68 -17.08
CA TYR A 188 -0.44 7.40 -16.02
C TYR A 188 0.92 7.01 -16.62
N SER A 189 1.29 7.64 -17.73
CA SER A 189 2.54 7.37 -18.47
C SER A 189 3.80 7.60 -17.63
N GLN A 190 3.73 8.50 -16.65
CA GLN A 190 4.86 8.80 -15.76
C GLN A 190 5.31 7.61 -14.89
N ALA A 191 4.45 6.61 -14.68
CA ALA A 191 4.79 5.41 -13.95
C ALA A 191 5.72 4.45 -14.73
N TYR A 192 5.92 4.67 -16.04
CA TYR A 192 6.63 3.73 -16.90
C TYR A 192 7.86 4.34 -17.57
N GLY A 193 8.82 3.50 -17.89
CA GLY A 193 10.11 3.88 -18.46
C GLY A 193 10.09 4.43 -19.88
N GLY A 194 8.94 4.63 -20.48
CA GLY A 194 8.79 5.22 -21.82
C GLY A 194 9.11 4.27 -22.95
N ALA A 195 10.29 3.69 -22.99
CA ALA A 195 10.71 2.73 -24.00
C ALA A 195 11.67 1.67 -23.42
N CYS A 196 11.55 0.45 -23.91
CA CYS A 196 12.48 -0.64 -23.62
C CYS A 196 12.67 -1.53 -24.83
N THR A 197 13.80 -2.28 -24.87
CA THR A 197 14.09 -3.27 -25.90
C THR A 197 14.10 -4.65 -25.26
N LEU A 198 13.37 -5.59 -25.86
CA LEU A 198 13.17 -6.95 -25.37
C LEU A 198 13.92 -7.94 -26.29
N PRO A 199 15.05 -8.55 -25.86
CA PRO A 199 15.71 -9.61 -26.65
C PRO A 199 14.84 -10.89 -26.61
N ASN A 200 14.91 -11.65 -27.71
CA ASN A 200 14.25 -12.97 -27.79
C ASN A 200 14.81 -13.91 -26.71
N GLY A 201 13.92 -14.59 -25.99
CA GLY A 201 14.31 -15.51 -24.93
C GLY A 201 15.03 -14.86 -23.74
N GLY A 202 15.03 -13.52 -23.66
CA GLY A 202 15.57 -12.78 -22.53
C GLY A 202 14.68 -12.86 -21.29
N LEU A 203 15.25 -12.40 -20.18
CA LEU A 203 14.49 -12.28 -18.92
C LEU A 203 13.36 -11.23 -19.07
N PRO A 204 12.27 -11.37 -18.30
CA PRO A 204 11.22 -10.36 -18.27
C PRO A 204 11.77 -8.99 -17.89
N VAL A 205 11.37 -7.95 -18.63
CA VAL A 205 11.71 -6.55 -18.33
C VAL A 205 10.57 -5.94 -17.52
N ASN A 206 10.89 -5.49 -16.32
CA ASN A 206 9.95 -4.77 -15.49
C ASN A 206 9.77 -3.33 -15.99
N LEU A 207 8.58 -2.99 -16.42
CA LEU A 207 8.26 -1.67 -16.96
C LEU A 207 8.24 -0.56 -15.90
N ASN A 208 8.06 -0.91 -14.65
CA ASN A 208 7.92 0.02 -13.54
C ASN A 208 9.26 0.44 -12.92
N VAL A 209 10.33 -0.30 -13.20
CA VAL A 209 11.64 -0.14 -12.53
C VAL A 209 12.21 1.27 -12.52
N ARG A 210 11.97 2.04 -13.60
CA ARG A 210 12.53 3.41 -13.73
C ARG A 210 11.81 4.46 -12.88
N HIS A 211 10.59 4.17 -12.50
CA HIS A 211 9.69 5.12 -11.83
C HIS A 211 9.24 4.64 -10.46
N SER A 212 9.62 3.44 -10.08
CA SER A 212 9.32 2.91 -8.75
C SER A 212 10.34 3.39 -7.74
N LEU A 213 9.86 3.85 -6.60
CA LEU A 213 10.67 4.10 -5.41
C LEU A 213 10.88 2.83 -4.58
N TYR A 214 10.22 1.73 -4.97
CA TYR A 214 10.19 0.49 -4.23
C TYR A 214 11.01 -0.58 -4.94
N ASP A 215 11.72 -1.38 -4.16
CA ASP A 215 12.37 -2.58 -4.67
C ASP A 215 11.34 -3.51 -5.32
N GLY A 216 11.71 -4.12 -6.44
CA GLY A 216 10.81 -4.97 -7.22
C GLY A 216 9.94 -4.23 -8.24
N GLY A 217 10.03 -2.89 -8.35
CA GLY A 217 9.46 -2.13 -9.47
C GLY A 217 7.95 -2.15 -9.59
N ALA A 218 7.22 -2.09 -8.47
CA ALA A 218 5.79 -1.91 -8.48
C ALA A 218 5.40 -0.43 -8.37
N ILE A 219 4.22 -0.06 -8.84
CA ILE A 219 3.57 1.23 -8.58
C ILE A 219 2.43 1.06 -7.59
N LEU A 220 2.16 2.09 -6.81
CA LEU A 220 0.99 2.13 -5.93
C LEU A 220 -0.24 2.59 -6.71
N VAL A 221 -1.35 1.91 -6.47
CA VAL A 221 -2.67 2.26 -7.02
C VAL A 221 -3.71 2.23 -5.91
N LEU A 222 -4.78 3.01 -6.07
CA LEU A 222 -5.90 2.91 -5.14
C LEU A 222 -6.64 1.58 -5.34
N PRO A 223 -7.00 0.88 -4.27
CA PRO A 223 -7.84 -0.31 -4.34
C PRO A 223 -9.18 0.01 -5.01
N GLN A 224 -9.50 -0.71 -6.08
CA GLN A 224 -10.71 -0.45 -6.86
C GLN A 224 -11.11 -1.64 -7.72
N THR A 225 -12.39 -1.70 -8.08
CA THR A 225 -12.87 -2.62 -9.10
C THR A 225 -12.24 -2.27 -10.45
N ILE A 226 -11.70 -3.28 -11.13
CA ILE A 226 -11.12 -3.15 -12.48
C ILE A 226 -11.93 -3.89 -13.54
N TYR A 227 -12.83 -4.78 -13.13
CA TYR A 227 -13.67 -5.56 -14.04
C TYR A 227 -14.68 -4.67 -14.73
N LYS A 228 -14.62 -4.61 -16.08
CA LYS A 228 -15.49 -3.79 -16.92
C LYS A 228 -15.50 -2.29 -16.62
N THR A 229 -14.41 -1.77 -16.03
CA THR A 229 -14.32 -0.34 -15.70
C THR A 229 -13.48 0.45 -16.70
N GLY A 230 -12.85 -0.23 -17.68
CA GLY A 230 -12.01 0.41 -18.69
C GLY A 230 -10.58 0.66 -18.25
N VAL A 231 -10.14 0.06 -17.11
CA VAL A 231 -8.73 0.12 -16.71
C VAL A 231 -7.88 -0.60 -17.73
N THR A 232 -7.03 0.14 -18.43
CA THR A 232 -6.35 -0.31 -19.64
C THR A 232 -4.86 0.00 -19.58
N LEU A 233 -4.04 -1.01 -19.90
CA LEU A 233 -2.65 -0.85 -20.24
C LEU A 233 -2.52 -0.67 -21.75
N HIS A 234 -2.01 0.49 -22.18
CA HIS A 234 -1.67 0.80 -23.56
C HIS A 234 -0.16 0.65 -23.78
N LEU A 235 0.24 0.05 -24.88
CA LEU A 235 1.62 0.01 -25.33
C LEU A 235 1.71 -0.04 -26.85
N GLU A 236 2.80 0.51 -27.37
CA GLU A 236 3.19 0.36 -28.76
C GLU A 236 4.44 -0.53 -28.84
N TYR A 237 4.46 -1.50 -29.75
CA TYR A 237 5.62 -2.35 -29.93
C TYR A 237 5.93 -2.57 -31.40
N LYS A 238 7.21 -2.78 -31.70
CA LYS A 238 7.70 -3.04 -33.05
C LYS A 238 8.74 -4.16 -33.02
N LYS A 239 8.50 -5.21 -33.79
CA LYS A 239 9.50 -6.27 -33.99
C LYS A 239 10.62 -5.78 -34.92
N GLN A 240 11.83 -6.30 -34.71
CA GLN A 240 12.95 -6.02 -35.62
C GLN A 240 12.57 -6.42 -37.03
N GLY A 241 12.68 -5.45 -37.96
CA GLY A 241 12.32 -5.63 -39.39
C GLY A 241 10.94 -5.12 -39.76
N ASP A 242 10.06 -4.84 -38.80
CA ASP A 242 8.76 -4.19 -39.07
C ASP A 242 8.98 -2.70 -39.44
N ALA A 243 8.13 -2.16 -40.30
CA ALA A 243 8.17 -0.74 -40.67
C ALA A 243 7.53 0.14 -39.58
N GLU A 244 6.42 -0.32 -38.98
CA GLU A 244 5.55 0.47 -38.14
C GLU A 244 5.39 -0.19 -36.75
N TYR A 245 5.03 0.65 -35.78
CA TYR A 245 4.64 0.18 -34.43
C TYR A 245 3.21 -0.35 -34.43
N ALA A 246 3.01 -1.51 -33.86
CA ALA A 246 1.69 -2.05 -33.56
C ALA A 246 1.21 -1.52 -32.20
N ILE A 247 -0.06 -1.12 -32.13
CA ILE A 247 -0.70 -0.63 -30.91
C ILE A 247 -1.42 -1.79 -30.21
N ARG A 248 -1.32 -1.87 -28.88
CA ARG A 248 -2.12 -2.76 -28.05
C ARG A 248 -2.72 -2.00 -26.86
N ASN A 249 -4.01 -2.22 -26.70
CA ASN A 249 -4.78 -1.82 -25.53
C ASN A 249 -5.21 -3.11 -24.82
N ILE A 250 -4.78 -3.29 -23.59
CA ILE A 250 -5.02 -4.47 -22.78
C ILE A 250 -5.91 -4.05 -21.61
N GLU A 251 -7.18 -4.40 -21.66
CA GLU A 251 -8.14 -4.13 -20.59
C GLU A 251 -7.90 -5.11 -19.44
N LEU A 252 -7.36 -4.61 -18.34
CA LEU A 252 -6.79 -5.43 -17.26
C LEU A 252 -7.86 -6.24 -16.51
N GLY A 253 -9.07 -5.74 -16.44
CA GLY A 253 -10.19 -6.44 -15.78
C GLY A 253 -10.91 -7.46 -16.68
N TRP A 254 -10.41 -7.73 -17.91
CA TRP A 254 -11.11 -8.57 -18.89
C TRP A 254 -10.22 -9.64 -19.53
N LEU A 255 -9.16 -10.07 -18.85
CA LEU A 255 -8.19 -11.00 -19.44
C LEU A 255 -8.63 -12.46 -19.48
N GLY A 256 -9.81 -12.78 -18.92
CA GLY A 256 -10.36 -14.16 -18.83
C GLY A 256 -9.70 -15.01 -17.74
N GLY A 257 -10.24 -16.19 -17.48
CA GLY A 257 -9.68 -17.13 -16.51
C GLY A 257 -9.69 -16.61 -15.07
N SER A 258 -8.57 -16.74 -14.37
CA SER A 258 -8.38 -16.32 -12.97
C SER A 258 -7.98 -14.84 -12.82
N THR A 259 -8.34 -13.97 -13.78
CA THR A 259 -8.01 -12.55 -13.71
C THR A 259 -8.66 -11.88 -12.51
N PRO A 260 -7.94 -11.07 -11.73
CA PRO A 260 -8.52 -10.28 -10.65
C PRO A 260 -9.62 -9.35 -11.18
N THR A 261 -10.72 -9.26 -10.47
CA THR A 261 -11.81 -8.31 -10.79
C THR A 261 -11.65 -6.97 -10.09
N GLU A 262 -10.75 -6.90 -9.14
CA GLU A 262 -10.45 -5.73 -8.31
C GLU A 262 -8.99 -5.74 -7.86
N TRP A 263 -8.45 -4.58 -7.59
CA TRP A 263 -7.24 -4.39 -6.81
C TRP A 263 -7.61 -4.16 -5.34
N LYS A 264 -7.03 -4.92 -4.42
CA LYS A 264 -7.32 -4.83 -2.98
C LYS A 264 -6.16 -4.24 -2.21
N SER A 265 -6.48 -3.54 -1.12
CA SER A 265 -5.48 -3.08 -0.15
C SER A 265 -4.58 -4.23 0.31
N GLY A 266 -3.28 -3.99 0.33
CA GLY A 266 -2.29 -4.97 0.80
C GLY A 266 -2.05 -6.16 -0.14
N GLU A 267 -2.53 -6.11 -1.38
CA GLU A 267 -2.23 -7.11 -2.41
C GLU A 267 -1.33 -6.54 -3.49
N LYS A 268 -0.41 -7.36 -4.02
CA LYS A 268 0.43 -7.04 -5.17
C LYS A 268 0.01 -7.86 -6.36
N TYR A 269 -0.14 -7.20 -7.51
CA TYR A 269 -0.57 -7.79 -8.77
C TYR A 269 0.56 -7.74 -9.78
N GLU A 270 1.04 -8.90 -10.23
CA GLU A 270 2.07 -9.02 -11.26
C GLU A 270 1.43 -9.42 -12.58
N TYR A 271 1.41 -8.49 -13.53
CA TYR A 271 0.95 -8.72 -14.89
C TYR A 271 2.16 -9.12 -15.75
N ASN A 272 2.22 -10.38 -16.14
CA ASN A 272 3.29 -10.94 -16.97
C ASN A 272 2.80 -11.02 -18.43
N LEU A 273 3.31 -10.13 -19.28
CA LEU A 273 2.93 -9.99 -20.67
C LEU A 273 3.96 -10.69 -21.56
N THR A 274 3.51 -11.64 -22.37
CA THR A 274 4.35 -12.37 -23.32
C THR A 274 3.98 -11.98 -24.74
N ILE A 275 4.90 -11.35 -25.44
CA ILE A 275 4.74 -10.96 -26.86
C ILE A 275 5.18 -12.14 -27.73
N THR A 276 4.22 -12.72 -28.46
CA THR A 276 4.46 -13.80 -29.44
C THR A 276 4.43 -13.23 -30.85
N ASP A 277 4.51 -14.11 -31.88
CA ASP A 277 4.44 -13.67 -33.27
C ASP A 277 3.10 -13.04 -33.63
N ASN A 278 2.00 -13.51 -33.04
CA ASN A 278 0.64 -13.15 -33.45
C ASN A 278 -0.12 -12.37 -32.38
N THR A 279 0.29 -12.44 -31.11
CA THR A 279 -0.51 -11.89 -29.99
C THR A 279 0.37 -11.50 -28.82
N ILE A 280 -0.24 -10.76 -27.88
CA ILE A 280 0.26 -10.58 -26.53
C ILE A 280 -0.64 -11.38 -25.59
N THR A 281 -0.06 -12.34 -24.88
CA THR A 281 -0.76 -13.05 -23.81
C THR A 281 -0.40 -12.43 -22.47
N THR A 282 -1.34 -12.47 -21.52
CA THR A 282 -1.16 -11.91 -20.20
C THR A 282 -1.52 -12.94 -19.15
N GLU A 283 -0.62 -13.16 -18.20
CA GLU A 283 -0.84 -13.93 -16.98
C GLU A 283 -0.77 -12.99 -15.81
N VAL A 284 -1.71 -13.10 -14.88
CA VAL A 284 -1.74 -12.27 -13.67
C VAL A 284 -1.49 -13.15 -12.46
N LYS A 285 -0.56 -12.76 -11.62
CA LYS A 285 -0.32 -13.36 -10.32
C LYS A 285 -0.69 -12.36 -9.25
N VAL A 286 -1.53 -12.78 -8.32
CA VAL A 286 -1.73 -12.07 -7.06
C VAL A 286 -0.73 -12.67 -6.09
N VAL A 287 0.23 -11.87 -5.67
CA VAL A 287 1.22 -12.27 -4.69
C VAL A 287 0.92 -11.55 -3.40
N ASP A 288 1.09 -12.24 -2.30
CA ASP A 288 1.06 -11.59 -1.02
C ASP A 288 2.14 -10.51 -1.02
N TRP A 289 1.80 -9.34 -0.57
CA TRP A 289 2.75 -8.24 -0.44
C TRP A 289 3.66 -8.50 0.77
N VAL A 290 4.34 -9.65 0.71
CA VAL A 290 5.23 -10.15 1.74
C VAL A 290 6.62 -10.10 1.19
N ASP A 291 7.44 -9.24 1.74
CA ASP A 291 8.87 -9.38 1.59
C ASP A 291 9.46 -10.18 2.75
N HIS A 292 10.21 -11.17 2.35
CA HIS A 292 11.04 -12.13 3.07
C HIS A 292 11.10 -12.03 4.60
N TYR A 293 10.71 -13.12 5.24
CA TYR A 293 10.93 -13.42 6.65
C TYR A 293 12.42 -13.30 7.01
N VAL A 294 12.71 -12.54 8.03
CA VAL A 294 13.84 -12.81 8.89
C VAL A 294 13.27 -13.24 10.23
N GLU A 295 13.33 -14.53 10.50
CA GLU A 295 13.19 -15.03 11.85
C GLU A 295 14.33 -14.45 12.70
N LEU A 296 13.97 -13.82 13.81
CA LEU A 296 14.88 -13.53 14.90
C LEU A 296 14.50 -14.41 16.07
#